data_8f56f8e2df14f1e86986c652d214385f
#
_entry.id   8f56f8e2df14f1e86986c652d214385f
#
_cell.length_a   1.000
_cell.length_b   1.000
_cell.length_c   1.000
_cell.angle_alpha   90.00
_cell.angle_beta   90.00
_cell.angle_gamma   90.00
#
_symmetry.space_group_name_H-M   'P 1'
#
loop_
_entity.id
_entity.type
_entity.pdbx_description
1 polymer ?
#
loop_
_entity_poly.entity_id
_entity_poly.type
_entity_poly.pdbx_seq_one_letter_code
_entity_poly.pdbx_strand_id
1 'polypeptide(L)'
;ELTEDERLVYTWTLQCHIDIAKAVWLDYCDCHMLDTIAREPLWRHLINYRCGTGHSVSHVGNVHDGPHALNGRNSTVFKPGMIVTDEPGVYEGGVVGIRIENELECYHKASNQYGEFLAFRPITFVPIATSPIVPGVLSRDELDWLNAYHREVFEKLAPRLTEDERDWLAKKCAAIGA
;
A
#
# COMPACT_ATOMS: atom_id res chain seq x y z
N GLU A 1 -8.52 18.04 14.99
CA GLU A 1 -7.30 18.17 14.16
C GLU A 1 -6.29 17.14 14.64
N LEU A 2 -5.52 16.56 13.71
CA LEU A 2 -4.45 15.63 14.05
C LEU A 2 -3.27 16.38 14.68
N THR A 3 -2.69 15.80 15.71
CA THR A 3 -1.41 16.24 16.28
C THR A 3 -0.25 15.97 15.31
N GLU A 4 0.92 16.57 15.57
CA GLU A 4 2.12 16.32 14.78
C GLU A 4 2.55 14.85 14.84
N ASP A 5 2.50 14.22 16.00
CA ASP A 5 2.83 12.80 16.19
C ASP A 5 1.86 11.88 15.41
N GLU A 6 0.56 12.16 15.43
CA GLU A 6 -0.43 11.40 14.66
C GLU A 6 -0.19 11.53 13.14
N ARG A 7 0.20 12.73 12.68
CA ARG A 7 0.57 12.95 11.28
C ARG A 7 1.86 12.22 10.89
N LEU A 8 2.85 12.18 11.77
CA LEU A 8 4.07 11.41 11.56
C LEU A 8 3.75 9.91 11.45
N VAL A 9 2.97 9.36 12.37
CA VAL A 9 2.55 7.95 12.34
C VAL A 9 1.75 7.65 11.07
N TYR A 10 0.87 8.56 10.63
CA TYR A 10 0.16 8.43 9.35
C TYR A 10 1.15 8.36 8.18
N THR A 11 2.13 9.26 8.15
CA THR A 11 3.09 9.33 7.04
C THR A 11 3.98 8.08 6.98
N TRP A 12 4.44 7.58 8.13
CA TRP A 12 5.19 6.33 8.19
C TRP A 12 4.34 5.09 7.83
N THR A 13 3.05 5.09 8.19
CA THR A 13 2.12 4.04 7.73
C THR A 13 1.91 4.10 6.22
N LEU A 14 1.87 5.29 5.64
CA LEU A 14 1.82 5.47 4.18
C LEU A 14 3.12 4.96 3.51
N GLN A 15 4.29 5.18 4.10
CA GLN A 15 5.55 4.60 3.60
C GLN A 15 5.49 3.07 3.59
N CYS A 16 4.96 2.45 4.66
CA CYS A 16 4.76 1.01 4.72
C CYS A 16 3.91 0.49 3.55
N HIS A 17 2.80 1.18 3.26
CA HIS A 17 1.92 0.87 2.14
C HIS A 17 2.63 1.04 0.79
N ILE A 18 3.30 2.16 0.57
CA ILE A 18 3.99 2.43 -0.70
C ILE A 18 5.13 1.42 -0.93
N ASP A 19 5.90 1.09 0.09
CA ASP A 19 7.08 0.24 -0.06
C ASP A 19 6.72 -1.19 -0.45
N ILE A 20 5.63 -1.75 0.07
CA ILE A 20 5.17 -3.06 -0.39
C ILE A 20 4.50 -2.97 -1.76
N ALA A 21 3.71 -1.93 -2.04
CA ALA A 21 3.03 -1.76 -3.31
C ALA A 21 4.01 -1.62 -4.49
N LYS A 22 5.18 -1.01 -4.28
CA LYS A 22 6.24 -0.84 -5.31
C LYS A 22 7.30 -1.94 -5.29
N ALA A 23 7.22 -2.91 -4.36
CA ALA A 23 8.23 -3.95 -4.21
C ALA A 23 8.43 -4.77 -5.49
N VAL A 24 9.69 -5.14 -5.74
CA VAL A 24 10.09 -6.10 -6.77
C VAL A 24 10.95 -7.15 -6.08
N TRP A 25 10.63 -8.44 -6.28
CA TRP A 25 11.29 -9.52 -5.57
C TRP A 25 11.49 -10.74 -6.46
N LEU A 26 12.37 -11.64 -6.03
CA LEU A 26 12.57 -12.94 -6.69
C LEU A 26 11.44 -13.92 -6.34
N ASP A 27 11.01 -14.71 -7.29
CA ASP A 27 9.85 -15.60 -7.23
C ASP A 27 9.85 -16.63 -6.10
N TYR A 28 10.99 -16.83 -5.43
CA TYR A 28 11.11 -17.70 -4.25
C TYR A 28 10.90 -16.98 -2.91
N CYS A 29 10.81 -15.64 -2.89
CA CYS A 29 10.54 -14.90 -1.66
C CYS A 29 9.13 -15.16 -1.17
N ASP A 30 9.00 -15.52 0.10
CA ASP A 30 7.71 -15.80 0.72
C ASP A 30 7.03 -14.55 1.31
N CYS A 31 5.79 -14.70 1.74
CA CYS A 31 5.01 -13.61 2.32
C CYS A 31 5.66 -12.97 3.55
N HIS A 32 6.37 -13.76 4.37
CA HIS A 32 7.08 -13.25 5.55
C HIS A 32 8.21 -12.29 5.16
N MET A 33 9.00 -12.62 4.12
CA MET A 33 10.06 -11.75 3.61
C MET A 33 9.47 -10.42 3.11
N LEU A 34 8.34 -10.48 2.41
CA LEU A 34 7.67 -9.27 1.88
C LEU A 34 7.01 -8.44 3.00
N ASP A 35 6.42 -9.07 4.01
CA ASP A 35 5.86 -8.38 5.19
C ASP A 35 6.94 -7.55 5.92
N THR A 36 8.18 -8.01 5.91
CA THR A 36 9.32 -7.27 6.48
C THR A 36 9.57 -5.95 5.73
N ILE A 37 9.46 -5.95 4.41
CA ILE A 37 9.59 -4.72 3.59
C ILE A 37 8.53 -3.71 4.00
N ALA A 38 7.28 -4.15 4.15
CA ALA A 38 6.17 -3.29 4.55
C ALA A 38 6.34 -2.70 5.95
N ARG A 39 6.95 -3.42 6.91
CA ARG A 39 7.08 -2.97 8.30
C ARG A 39 8.28 -2.06 8.55
N GLU A 40 9.29 -2.16 7.72
CA GLU A 40 10.59 -1.53 7.93
C GLU A 40 10.49 0.00 8.15
N PRO A 41 9.65 0.77 7.42
CA PRO A 41 9.51 2.20 7.67
C PRO A 41 9.09 2.57 9.10
N LEU A 42 8.17 1.82 9.71
CA LEU A 42 7.76 2.02 11.11
C LEU A 42 8.83 1.54 12.10
N TRP A 43 9.51 0.43 11.81
CA TRP A 43 10.55 -0.10 12.69
C TRP A 43 11.73 0.85 12.86
N ARG A 44 12.09 1.64 11.84
CA ARG A 44 13.10 2.72 11.97
C ARG A 44 12.76 3.71 13.09
N HIS A 45 11.48 3.87 13.40
CA HIS A 45 10.97 4.76 14.45
C HIS A 45 10.58 4.01 15.72
N LEU A 46 10.95 2.74 15.87
CA LEU A 46 10.63 1.85 17.00
C LEU A 46 9.12 1.68 17.22
N ILE A 47 8.34 1.81 16.17
CA ILE A 47 6.89 1.60 16.14
C ILE A 47 6.59 0.35 15.32
N ASN A 48 5.51 -0.35 15.67
CA ASN A 48 5.02 -1.50 14.93
C ASN A 48 3.50 -1.57 14.98
N TYR A 49 2.90 -2.11 13.93
CA TYR A 49 1.49 -2.49 13.98
C TYR A 49 1.34 -3.97 14.34
N ARG A 50 0.26 -4.30 15.06
CA ARG A 50 0.03 -5.63 15.64
C ARG A 50 -0.82 -6.55 14.77
N CYS A 51 -1.40 -6.02 13.70
CA CYS A 51 -2.13 -6.79 12.69
C CYS A 51 -1.20 -7.35 11.60
N GLY A 52 -1.72 -8.19 10.71
CA GLY A 52 -1.07 -8.51 9.45
C GLY A 52 -0.99 -7.27 8.54
N THR A 53 -0.07 -7.27 7.60
CA THR A 53 0.00 -6.24 6.55
C THR A 53 -1.06 -6.47 5.50
N GLY A 54 -1.48 -7.73 5.29
CA GLY A 54 -2.51 -8.07 4.33
C GLY A 54 -2.82 -9.56 4.31
N HIS A 55 -3.86 -9.90 3.57
CA HIS A 55 -4.37 -11.26 3.42
C HIS A 55 -4.88 -11.49 2.00
N SER A 56 -5.01 -12.75 1.59
CA SER A 56 -5.64 -13.05 0.32
C SER A 56 -7.15 -12.82 0.38
N VAL A 57 -7.74 -12.51 -0.77
CA VAL A 57 -9.18 -12.32 -0.94
C VAL A 57 -9.73 -13.42 -1.82
N SER A 58 -10.81 -14.07 -1.39
CA SER A 58 -11.46 -15.12 -2.13
C SER A 58 -12.16 -14.56 -3.39
N HIS A 59 -12.11 -15.32 -4.49
CA HIS A 59 -12.88 -14.99 -5.69
C HIS A 59 -14.40 -15.06 -5.44
N VAL A 60 -14.84 -16.08 -4.71
CA VAL A 60 -16.23 -16.25 -4.25
C VAL A 60 -16.19 -16.90 -2.87
N GLY A 61 -16.39 -16.12 -1.83
CA GLY A 61 -16.31 -16.62 -0.46
C GLY A 61 -15.94 -15.57 0.56
N ASN A 62 -15.07 -15.92 1.49
CA ASN A 62 -14.68 -15.05 2.57
C ASN A 62 -13.69 -13.95 2.11
N VAL A 63 -13.81 -12.77 2.71
CA VAL A 63 -12.85 -11.68 2.49
C VAL A 63 -11.45 -12.09 2.99
N HIS A 64 -11.35 -12.80 4.11
CA HIS A 64 -10.11 -13.44 4.54
C HIS A 64 -10.08 -14.88 4.04
N ASP A 65 -9.19 -15.18 3.12
CA ASP A 65 -8.99 -16.52 2.57
C ASP A 65 -7.49 -16.86 2.54
N GLY A 66 -7.15 -18.10 2.27
CA GLY A 66 -5.78 -18.57 2.16
C GLY A 66 -5.38 -18.87 0.71
N PRO A 67 -4.13 -19.32 0.47
CA PRO A 67 -3.10 -19.66 1.47
C PRO A 67 -2.15 -18.51 1.84
N HIS A 68 -2.07 -17.44 1.04
CA HIS A 68 -1.09 -16.37 1.23
C HIS A 68 -1.62 -15.24 2.10
N ALA A 69 -0.73 -14.63 2.87
CA ALA A 69 -1.01 -13.45 3.70
C ALA A 69 0.30 -12.74 4.03
N LEU A 70 0.32 -11.42 3.91
CA LEU A 70 1.46 -10.60 4.32
C LEU A 70 1.49 -10.48 5.85
N ASN A 71 2.23 -11.36 6.49
CA ASN A 71 2.47 -11.36 7.93
C ASN A 71 3.74 -12.15 8.29
N GLY A 72 4.27 -11.91 9.48
CA GLY A 72 5.52 -12.49 9.95
C GLY A 72 5.55 -14.02 10.17
N ARG A 73 4.54 -14.78 9.72
CA ARG A 73 4.44 -16.24 9.93
C ARG A 73 4.07 -17.01 8.67
N ASN A 74 3.67 -16.31 7.60
CA ASN A 74 3.21 -16.98 6.37
C ASN A 74 4.38 -17.22 5.42
N SER A 75 4.64 -18.49 5.10
CA SER A 75 5.71 -18.93 4.20
C SER A 75 5.23 -19.24 2.77
N THR A 76 4.02 -18.85 2.42
CA THR A 76 3.52 -19.00 1.06
C THR A 76 4.28 -18.07 0.12
N VAL A 77 4.67 -18.60 -1.03
CA VAL A 77 5.31 -17.84 -2.11
C VAL A 77 4.23 -17.33 -3.06
N PHE A 78 4.31 -16.05 -3.42
CA PHE A 78 3.40 -15.46 -4.39
C PHE A 78 3.57 -16.04 -5.80
N LYS A 79 2.45 -16.11 -6.52
CA LYS A 79 2.43 -16.44 -7.95
C LYS A 79 1.66 -15.39 -8.71
N PRO A 80 1.99 -15.13 -9.99
CA PRO A 80 1.22 -14.22 -10.82
C PRO A 80 -0.28 -14.54 -10.81
N GLY A 81 -1.12 -13.52 -10.68
CA GLY A 81 -2.57 -13.61 -10.54
C GLY A 81 -3.09 -13.74 -9.11
N MET A 82 -2.22 -13.92 -8.11
CA MET A 82 -2.63 -13.86 -6.70
C MET A 82 -2.95 -12.42 -6.29
N ILE A 83 -4.05 -12.26 -5.55
CA ILE A 83 -4.52 -10.98 -5.01
C ILE A 83 -4.30 -10.95 -3.50
N VAL A 84 -3.81 -9.85 -3.00
CA VAL A 84 -3.57 -9.64 -1.56
C VAL A 84 -3.96 -8.22 -1.17
N THR A 85 -4.52 -8.03 0.03
CA THR A 85 -4.67 -6.69 0.59
C THR A 85 -3.31 -6.15 1.03
N ASP A 86 -3.14 -4.86 0.91
CA ASP A 86 -2.01 -4.07 1.42
C ASP A 86 -2.60 -3.04 2.37
N GLU A 87 -2.62 -3.40 3.66
CA GLU A 87 -3.40 -2.70 4.69
C GLU A 87 -2.61 -2.49 6.00
N PRO A 88 -1.40 -1.91 5.96
CA PRO A 88 -0.72 -1.54 7.19
C PRO A 88 -1.57 -0.60 8.02
N GLY A 89 -1.62 -0.83 9.34
CA GLY A 89 -2.49 -0.03 10.20
C GLY A 89 -2.02 0.04 11.65
N VAL A 90 -1.86 1.25 12.18
CA VAL A 90 -1.48 1.54 13.56
C VAL A 90 -2.70 1.95 14.36
N TYR A 91 -2.90 1.31 15.51
CA TYR A 91 -4.03 1.55 16.39
C TYR A 91 -3.54 1.76 17.82
N GLU A 92 -3.69 2.98 18.33
CA GLU A 92 -3.39 3.33 19.72
C GLU A 92 -4.69 3.66 20.46
N GLY A 93 -5.03 2.82 21.47
CA GLY A 93 -6.31 2.88 22.16
C GLY A 93 -6.57 4.26 22.78
N GLY A 94 -7.67 4.88 22.42
CA GLY A 94 -8.07 6.21 22.91
C GLY A 94 -7.28 7.38 22.28
N VAL A 95 -6.40 7.13 21.30
CA VAL A 95 -5.57 8.14 20.64
C VAL A 95 -5.90 8.22 19.16
N VAL A 96 -5.48 7.22 18.37
CA VAL A 96 -5.64 7.25 16.92
C VAL A 96 -5.77 5.84 16.33
N GLY A 97 -6.52 5.73 15.23
CA GLY A 97 -6.54 4.57 14.35
C GLY A 97 -6.23 5.00 12.93
N ILE A 98 -5.21 4.40 12.33
CA ILE A 98 -4.76 4.67 10.97
C ILE A 98 -4.77 3.36 10.19
N ARG A 99 -5.43 3.36 9.02
CA ARG A 99 -5.38 2.30 8.03
C ARG A 99 -5.28 2.92 6.65
N ILE A 100 -4.31 2.45 5.85
CA ILE A 100 -4.20 2.81 4.44
C ILE A 100 -4.22 1.49 3.68
N GLU A 101 -5.14 1.35 2.71
CA GLU A 101 -5.43 0.06 2.13
C GLU A 101 -5.70 0.13 0.65
N ASN A 102 -5.09 -0.82 -0.07
CA ASN A 102 -5.41 -1.21 -1.44
C ASN A 102 -5.44 -2.72 -1.56
N GLU A 103 -6.04 -3.24 -2.62
CA GLU A 103 -5.79 -4.59 -3.11
C GLU A 103 -4.72 -4.56 -4.20
N LEU A 104 -3.80 -5.51 -4.12
CA LEU A 104 -2.69 -5.67 -5.05
C LEU A 104 -2.79 -7.01 -5.77
N GLU A 105 -2.54 -6.99 -7.07
CA GLU A 105 -2.34 -8.19 -7.87
C GLU A 105 -0.84 -8.44 -8.06
N CYS A 106 -0.39 -9.65 -7.75
CA CYS A 106 0.95 -10.11 -8.08
C CYS A 106 1.07 -10.39 -9.59
N TYR A 107 2.11 -9.88 -10.24
CA TYR A 107 2.38 -10.15 -11.64
C TYR A 107 3.84 -10.46 -11.91
N HIS A 108 4.12 -11.17 -13.00
CA HIS A 108 5.48 -11.37 -13.49
C HIS A 108 6.02 -10.07 -14.09
N LYS A 109 7.12 -9.57 -13.56
CA LYS A 109 7.75 -8.31 -13.98
C LYS A 109 8.82 -8.51 -15.03
N ALA A 110 9.76 -9.44 -14.81
CA ALA A 110 10.88 -9.67 -15.70
C ALA A 110 11.61 -10.98 -15.37
N SER A 111 12.37 -11.50 -16.34
CA SER A 111 13.31 -12.60 -16.17
C SER A 111 14.69 -12.20 -16.65
N ASN A 112 15.73 -12.62 -15.95
CA ASN A 112 17.12 -12.43 -16.36
C ASN A 112 18.03 -13.52 -15.76
N GLN A 113 19.36 -13.37 -15.87
CA GLN A 113 20.33 -14.35 -15.32
C GLN A 113 20.28 -14.54 -13.81
N TYR A 114 19.61 -13.66 -13.07
CA TYR A 114 19.46 -13.73 -11.62
C TYR A 114 18.17 -14.43 -11.19
N GLY A 115 17.21 -14.64 -12.09
CA GLY A 115 15.95 -15.35 -11.84
C GLY A 115 14.71 -14.66 -12.38
N GLU A 116 13.58 -15.12 -11.87
CA GLU A 116 12.24 -14.59 -12.16
C GLU A 116 11.87 -13.51 -11.15
N PHE A 117 11.51 -12.33 -11.62
CA PHE A 117 11.10 -11.20 -10.78
C PHE A 117 9.60 -10.99 -10.83
N LEU A 118 9.01 -10.90 -9.65
CA LEU A 118 7.61 -10.55 -9.44
C LEU A 118 7.49 -9.12 -8.91
N ALA A 119 6.30 -8.55 -9.07
CA ALA A 119 5.94 -7.25 -8.52
C ALA A 119 4.43 -7.18 -8.26
N PHE A 120 3.99 -6.15 -7.55
CA PHE A 120 2.59 -5.85 -7.35
C PHE A 120 2.11 -4.71 -8.26
N ARG A 121 0.79 -4.70 -8.53
CA ARG A 121 0.08 -3.55 -9.08
C ARG A 121 -1.23 -3.36 -8.34
N PRO A 122 -1.64 -2.12 -8.00
CA PRO A 122 -2.94 -1.85 -7.40
C PRO A 122 -4.08 -2.22 -8.34
N ILE A 123 -5.14 -2.79 -7.78
CA ILE A 123 -6.40 -3.09 -8.49
C ILE A 123 -7.60 -2.36 -7.88
N THR A 124 -7.41 -1.64 -6.77
CA THR A 124 -8.37 -0.72 -6.16
C THR A 124 -7.96 0.73 -6.41
N PHE A 125 -8.92 1.61 -6.64
CA PHE A 125 -8.67 2.99 -7.07
C PHE A 125 -9.46 3.98 -6.22
N VAL A 126 -8.87 4.42 -5.10
CA VAL A 126 -9.41 5.41 -4.18
C VAL A 126 -8.31 6.41 -3.83
N PRO A 127 -8.57 7.74 -3.84
CA PRO A 127 -7.55 8.70 -3.45
C PRO A 127 -7.08 8.48 -2.00
N ILE A 128 -5.78 8.35 -1.80
CA ILE A 128 -5.17 8.35 -0.47
C ILE A 128 -5.16 9.78 0.07
N ALA A 129 -5.55 9.96 1.33
CA ALA A 129 -5.58 11.30 1.94
C ALA A 129 -4.18 11.90 2.06
N THR A 130 -3.97 13.07 1.46
CA THR A 130 -2.67 13.76 1.47
C THR A 130 -2.55 14.81 2.58
N SER A 131 -3.67 15.28 3.13
CA SER A 131 -3.66 16.32 4.17
C SER A 131 -2.93 15.95 5.46
N PRO A 132 -2.87 14.67 5.90
CA PRO A 132 -2.09 14.30 7.08
C PRO A 132 -0.58 14.16 6.83
N ILE A 133 -0.14 14.09 5.57
CA ILE A 133 1.27 13.86 5.24
C ILE A 133 2.13 15.00 5.81
N VAL A 134 3.22 14.63 6.49
CA VAL A 134 4.24 15.58 6.95
C VAL A 134 5.20 15.86 5.81
N PRO A 135 5.34 17.13 5.38
CA PRO A 135 6.26 17.49 4.30
C PRO A 135 7.70 17.08 4.61
N GLY A 136 8.41 16.57 3.60
CA GLY A 136 9.81 16.18 3.70
C GLY A 136 10.06 14.81 4.37
N VAL A 137 9.03 14.08 4.81
CA VAL A 137 9.18 12.72 5.37
C VAL A 137 9.17 11.67 4.27
N LEU A 138 8.29 11.80 3.27
CA LEU A 138 8.32 10.92 2.10
C LEU A 138 9.57 11.21 1.24
N SER A 139 10.23 10.16 0.82
CA SER A 139 11.29 10.24 -0.20
C SER A 139 10.72 10.68 -1.55
N ARG A 140 11.60 11.11 -2.46
CA ARG A 140 11.20 11.48 -3.81
C ARG A 140 10.53 10.31 -4.55
N ASP A 141 11.04 9.12 -4.41
CA ASP A 141 10.48 7.91 -5.04
C ASP A 141 9.08 7.56 -4.51
N GLU A 142 8.85 7.71 -3.20
CA GLU A 142 7.53 7.52 -2.60
C GLU A 142 6.52 8.58 -3.06
N LEU A 143 6.95 9.84 -3.15
CA LEU A 143 6.12 10.93 -3.70
C LEU A 143 5.76 10.68 -5.17
N ASP A 144 6.74 10.28 -5.98
CA ASP A 144 6.52 9.99 -7.39
C ASP A 144 5.56 8.81 -7.57
N TRP A 145 5.66 7.76 -6.72
CA TRP A 145 4.71 6.65 -6.70
C TRP A 145 3.29 7.13 -6.34
N LEU A 146 3.13 7.89 -5.26
CA LEU A 146 1.83 8.38 -4.80
C LEU A 146 1.17 9.28 -5.85
N ASN A 147 1.93 10.18 -6.47
CA ASN A 147 1.43 11.05 -7.52
C ASN A 147 1.05 10.25 -8.78
N ALA A 148 1.79 9.20 -9.12
CA ALA A 148 1.46 8.30 -10.23
C ALA A 148 0.18 7.51 -9.94
N TYR A 149 0.03 6.97 -8.72
CA TYR A 149 -1.17 6.28 -8.28
C TYR A 149 -2.42 7.21 -8.32
N HIS A 150 -2.32 8.42 -7.79
CA HIS A 150 -3.42 9.39 -7.85
C HIS A 150 -3.81 9.76 -9.28
N ARG A 151 -2.84 9.89 -10.18
CA ARG A 151 -3.13 10.12 -11.61
C ARG A 151 -3.90 8.93 -12.20
N GLU A 152 -3.50 7.70 -11.92
CA GLU A 152 -4.20 6.50 -12.37
C GLU A 152 -5.63 6.43 -11.80
N VAL A 153 -5.81 6.74 -10.50
CA VAL A 153 -7.13 6.85 -9.86
C VAL A 153 -8.02 7.83 -10.63
N PHE A 154 -7.51 9.02 -10.91
CA PHE A 154 -8.28 10.03 -11.64
C PHE A 154 -8.61 9.57 -13.07
N GLU A 155 -7.65 9.04 -13.82
CA GLU A 155 -7.85 8.57 -15.19
C GLU A 155 -8.90 7.46 -15.30
N LYS A 156 -8.94 6.55 -14.33
CA LYS A 156 -9.89 5.44 -14.31
C LYS A 156 -11.29 5.85 -13.88
N LEU A 157 -11.43 6.76 -12.93
CA LEU A 157 -12.71 7.10 -12.31
C LEU A 157 -13.40 8.31 -12.97
N ALA A 158 -12.65 9.34 -13.35
CA ALA A 158 -13.20 10.59 -13.89
C ALA A 158 -14.17 10.40 -15.06
N PRO A 159 -13.98 9.46 -16.00
CA PRO A 159 -14.92 9.22 -17.10
C PRO A 159 -16.30 8.70 -16.65
N ARG A 160 -16.43 8.27 -15.40
CA ARG A 160 -17.66 7.66 -14.84
C ARG A 160 -18.41 8.60 -13.88
N LEU A 161 -17.88 9.79 -13.66
CA LEU A 161 -18.36 10.77 -12.68
C LEU A 161 -19.07 11.95 -13.35
N THR A 162 -19.97 12.58 -12.63
CA THR A 162 -20.52 13.88 -12.97
C THR A 162 -19.44 14.96 -12.91
N GLU A 163 -19.70 16.17 -13.42
CA GLU A 163 -18.75 17.28 -13.43
C GLU A 163 -18.30 17.65 -12.02
N ASP A 164 -19.24 17.82 -11.09
CA ASP A 164 -18.95 18.17 -9.69
C ASP A 164 -18.11 17.08 -8.97
N GLU A 165 -18.45 15.81 -9.19
CA GLU A 165 -17.71 14.68 -8.61
C GLU A 165 -16.28 14.59 -9.19
N ARG A 166 -16.13 14.84 -10.49
CA ARG A 166 -14.83 14.88 -11.16
C ARG A 166 -13.96 16.01 -10.63
N ASP A 167 -14.53 17.18 -10.41
CA ASP A 167 -13.83 18.33 -9.84
C ASP A 167 -13.41 18.06 -8.40
N TRP A 168 -14.25 17.37 -7.63
CA TRP A 168 -13.88 16.91 -6.28
C TRP A 168 -12.73 15.88 -6.35
N LEU A 169 -12.83 14.89 -7.24
CA LEU A 169 -11.81 13.87 -7.41
C LEU A 169 -10.47 14.47 -7.86
N ALA A 170 -10.51 15.45 -8.79
CA ALA A 170 -9.30 16.15 -9.25
C ALA A 170 -8.55 16.82 -8.09
N LYS A 171 -9.28 17.45 -7.16
CA LYS A 171 -8.70 18.06 -5.96
C LYS A 171 -8.07 17.01 -5.03
N LYS A 172 -8.70 15.83 -4.90
CA LYS A 172 -8.19 14.71 -4.06
C LYS A 172 -6.99 14.01 -4.67
N CYS A 173 -6.89 14.00 -5.99
CA CYS A 173 -5.80 13.40 -6.75
C CYS A 173 -4.72 14.43 -7.17
N ALA A 174 -4.80 15.67 -6.70
CA ALA A 174 -3.81 16.69 -7.02
C ALA A 174 -2.41 16.26 -6.57
N ALA A 175 -1.43 16.45 -7.45
CA ALA A 175 -0.05 16.11 -7.13
C ALA A 175 0.45 16.94 -5.94
N ILE A 176 1.17 16.29 -5.04
CA ILE A 176 1.85 16.93 -3.92
C ILE A 176 3.35 17.07 -4.22
N GLY A 177 3.94 18.17 -3.76
CA GLY A 177 5.38 18.43 -3.85
C GLY A 177 6.15 17.86 -2.66
N ALA A 178 7.48 17.84 -2.79
CA ALA A 178 8.41 17.49 -1.72
C ALA A 178 8.47 18.59 -0.64
#